data_f86c0626ef4cb1580db5ca5103dd1b9d
#
_entry.id   f86c0626ef4cb1580db5ca5103dd1b9d
#
_cell.length_a   1.000
_cell.length_b   1.000
_cell.length_c   1.000
_cell.angle_alpha   90.00
_cell.angle_beta   90.00
_cell.angle_gamma   90.00
#
_symmetry.space_group_name_H-M   'P 1'
#
loop_
_entity.id
_entity.type
_entity.pdbx_description
1 polymer ?
#
loop_
_entity_poly.entity_id
_entity_poly.type
_entity_poly.pdbx_seq_one_letter_code
_entity_poly.pdbx_strand_id
1 'polypeptide(L)'
;MKLELKNIKHTQWASEETHCYQAALYVDGKPVAIVSNDGHGGCDRDYDHPKFKGDYRATMKAVHAYFKTLPKTDPCEWMPDGMEQQLEYWCADQVNDFLVSRELKKKLKSGFLFQFADKVGVFGHKTRPSRAQKATILNDMPFADALAIWK
;
A
#
# COMPACT_ATOMS: atom_id res chain seq x y z
N MET A 1 7.58 16.43 6.72
CA MET A 1 6.45 15.74 7.39
C MET A 1 6.57 14.26 7.08
N LYS A 2 6.59 13.41 8.10
CA LYS A 2 6.60 11.94 7.93
C LYS A 2 5.20 11.41 8.15
N LEU A 3 4.62 10.77 7.12
CA LEU A 3 3.31 10.14 7.20
C LEU A 3 3.45 8.61 7.23
N GLU A 4 2.63 7.95 8.05
CA GLU A 4 2.57 6.49 8.12
C GLU A 4 1.11 6.06 8.33
N LEU A 5 0.66 5.05 7.58
CA LEU A 5 -0.64 4.43 7.79
C LEU A 5 -0.44 3.12 8.58
N LYS A 6 -1.04 3.02 9.76
CA LYS A 6 -0.89 1.87 10.67
C LYS A 6 -2.21 1.22 10.99
N ASN A 7 -2.15 -0.03 11.45
CA ASN A 7 -3.33 -0.81 11.87
C ASN A 7 -4.39 -0.93 10.77
N ILE A 8 -3.94 -1.12 9.53
CA ILE A 8 -4.83 -1.26 8.37
C ILE A 8 -5.71 -2.50 8.55
N LYS A 9 -7.02 -2.28 8.60
CA LYS A 9 -8.05 -3.31 8.55
C LYS A 9 -8.73 -3.21 7.20
N HIS A 10 -8.70 -4.26 6.43
CA HIS A 10 -9.28 -4.30 5.08
C HIS A 10 -10.32 -5.42 5.00
N THR A 11 -11.45 -5.12 4.34
CA THR A 11 -12.58 -6.02 4.17
C THR A 11 -12.81 -6.29 2.69
N GLN A 12 -12.34 -7.44 2.22
CA GLN A 12 -12.37 -7.80 0.78
C GLN A 12 -13.78 -7.84 0.19
N TRP A 13 -14.73 -8.42 0.91
CA TRP A 13 -16.10 -8.60 0.42
C TRP A 13 -16.90 -7.30 0.31
N ALA A 14 -16.48 -6.24 1.00
CA ALA A 14 -17.09 -4.91 0.95
C ALA A 14 -16.28 -3.93 0.08
N SER A 15 -15.24 -4.40 -0.62
CA SER A 15 -14.43 -3.61 -1.55
C SER A 15 -14.97 -3.80 -2.96
N GLU A 16 -15.96 -2.98 -3.34
CA GLU A 16 -16.64 -3.06 -4.64
C GLU A 16 -15.91 -2.18 -5.67
N GLU A 17 -15.90 -0.86 -5.48
CA GLU A 17 -15.26 0.10 -6.39
C GLU A 17 -13.96 0.66 -5.83
N THR A 18 -13.85 0.72 -4.49
CA THR A 18 -12.66 1.14 -3.76
C THR A 18 -12.30 0.12 -2.69
N HIS A 19 -11.14 0.25 -2.05
CA HIS A 19 -10.80 -0.58 -0.90
C HIS A 19 -11.68 -0.21 0.30
N CYS A 20 -12.47 -1.17 0.82
CA CYS A 20 -13.11 -1.01 2.12
C CYS A 20 -12.07 -1.19 3.22
N TYR A 21 -11.71 -0.11 3.90
CA TYR A 21 -10.67 -0.15 4.93
C TYR A 21 -10.88 0.86 6.06
N GLN A 22 -10.19 0.61 7.16
CA GLN A 22 -9.97 1.55 8.25
C GLN A 22 -8.51 1.47 8.70
N ALA A 23 -7.89 2.62 8.94
CA ALA A 23 -6.51 2.69 9.39
C ALA A 23 -6.25 3.92 10.27
N ALA A 24 -5.15 3.91 11.02
CA ALA A 24 -4.70 5.05 11.80
C ALA A 24 -3.62 5.82 11.03
N LEU A 25 -3.86 7.10 10.75
CA LEU A 25 -2.87 8.02 10.19
C LEU A 25 -1.97 8.55 11.29
N TYR A 26 -0.67 8.35 11.11
CA TYR A 26 0.37 8.90 11.96
C TYR A 26 1.09 10.04 11.25
N VAL A 27 1.28 11.14 11.93
CA VAL A 27 2.05 12.30 11.47
C VAL A 27 3.22 12.49 12.44
N ASP A 28 4.45 12.43 11.92
CA ASP A 28 5.68 12.55 12.69
C ASP A 28 5.69 11.65 13.94
N GLY A 29 5.22 10.39 13.75
CA GLY A 29 5.18 9.35 14.77
C GLY A 29 4.00 9.42 15.77
N LYS A 30 3.12 10.41 15.67
CA LYS A 30 1.93 10.58 16.54
C LYS A 30 0.66 10.14 15.80
N PRO A 31 -0.25 9.37 16.43
CA PRO A 31 -1.53 9.05 15.84
C PRO A 31 -2.42 10.31 15.81
N VAL A 32 -2.85 10.73 14.63
CA VAL A 32 -3.61 11.98 14.42
C VAL A 32 -5.04 11.70 14.01
N ALA A 33 -5.23 10.83 13.03
CA ALA A 33 -6.55 10.54 12.47
C ALA A 33 -6.84 9.05 12.37
N ILE A 34 -8.11 8.70 12.34
CA ILE A 34 -8.60 7.46 11.76
C ILE A 34 -9.08 7.78 10.36
N VAL A 35 -8.57 7.08 9.37
CA VAL A 35 -8.98 7.21 7.96
C VAL A 35 -9.72 5.93 7.55
N SER A 36 -10.80 6.07 6.79
CA SER A 36 -11.63 4.94 6.37
C SER A 36 -12.31 5.17 5.03
N ASN A 37 -12.57 4.08 4.31
CA ASN A 37 -13.42 4.06 3.13
C ASN A 37 -14.37 2.86 3.23
N ASP A 38 -15.60 3.03 2.78
CA ASP A 38 -16.62 1.98 2.85
C ASP A 38 -16.61 1.02 1.64
N GLY A 39 -15.82 1.31 0.61
CA GLY A 39 -15.63 0.44 -0.54
C GLY A 39 -16.56 0.67 -1.72
N HIS A 40 -17.44 1.65 -1.66
CA HIS A 40 -18.48 1.91 -2.69
C HIS A 40 -18.15 3.09 -3.61
N GLY A 41 -16.87 3.39 -3.85
CA GLY A 41 -16.43 4.45 -4.78
C GLY A 41 -16.47 5.88 -4.22
N GLY A 42 -16.82 6.07 -2.94
CA GLY A 42 -16.78 7.36 -2.27
C GLY A 42 -15.39 7.77 -1.80
N CYS A 43 -15.23 9.07 -1.45
CA CYS A 43 -14.01 9.59 -0.88
C CYS A 43 -13.72 9.01 0.51
N ASP A 44 -12.44 8.99 0.88
CA ASP A 44 -12.03 8.66 2.24
C ASP A 44 -12.64 9.62 3.27
N ARG A 45 -13.01 9.08 4.43
CA ARG A 45 -13.46 9.84 5.59
C ARG A 45 -12.37 9.82 6.64
N ASP A 46 -12.16 10.96 7.29
CA ASP A 46 -11.21 11.08 8.38
C ASP A 46 -11.87 11.73 9.61
N TYR A 47 -11.46 11.30 10.78
CA TYR A 47 -11.85 11.86 12.07
C TYR A 47 -10.72 11.73 13.08
N ASP A 48 -10.75 12.53 14.14
CA ASP A 48 -9.66 12.59 15.10
C ASP A 48 -9.42 11.24 15.81
N HIS A 49 -8.14 10.91 15.93
CA HIS A 49 -7.75 9.70 16.64
C HIS A 49 -7.94 9.88 18.16
N PRO A 50 -8.57 8.94 18.92
CA PRO A 50 -8.86 9.09 20.35
C PRO A 50 -7.65 9.40 21.24
N LYS A 51 -6.46 9.04 20.80
CA LYS A 51 -5.19 9.31 21.50
C LYS A 51 -4.53 10.63 21.09
N PHE A 52 -5.08 11.34 20.10
CA PHE A 52 -4.54 12.62 19.69
C PHE A 52 -4.93 13.70 20.69
N LYS A 53 -3.96 14.54 21.09
CA LYS A 53 -4.14 15.62 22.10
C LYS A 53 -3.89 17.01 21.52
N GLY A 54 -3.68 17.11 20.18
CA GLY A 54 -3.45 18.37 19.50
C GLY A 54 -4.70 18.94 18.85
N ASP A 55 -4.51 20.03 18.11
CA ASP A 55 -5.54 20.58 17.24
C ASP A 55 -5.64 19.73 15.95
N TYR A 56 -6.67 18.90 15.91
CA TYR A 56 -6.93 18.00 14.79
C TYR A 56 -7.12 18.77 13.48
N ARG A 57 -7.95 19.82 13.48
CA ARG A 57 -8.26 20.59 12.26
C ARG A 57 -7.03 21.30 11.71
N ALA A 58 -6.25 21.94 12.57
CA ALA A 58 -5.00 22.59 12.17
C ALA A 58 -4.00 21.55 11.62
N THR A 59 -3.88 20.39 12.27
CA THR A 59 -2.97 19.32 11.83
C THR A 59 -3.39 18.76 10.48
N MET A 60 -4.66 18.45 10.28
CA MET A 60 -5.14 17.93 8.98
C MET A 60 -5.02 18.96 7.87
N LYS A 61 -5.27 20.25 8.15
CA LYS A 61 -4.99 21.33 7.20
C LYS A 61 -3.52 21.37 6.79
N ALA A 62 -2.59 21.16 7.72
CA ALA A 62 -1.16 21.09 7.43
C ALA A 62 -0.81 19.83 6.60
N VAL A 63 -1.45 18.68 6.86
CA VAL A 63 -1.29 17.46 6.07
C VAL A 63 -1.74 17.70 4.62
N HIS A 64 -2.92 18.26 4.39
CA HIS A 64 -3.40 18.56 3.03
C HIS A 64 -2.51 19.59 2.33
N ALA A 65 -2.02 20.61 3.06
CA ALA A 65 -1.08 21.58 2.49
C ALA A 65 0.25 20.91 2.10
N TYR A 66 0.74 19.95 2.89
CA TYR A 66 1.95 19.19 2.57
C TYR A 66 1.80 18.43 1.23
N PHE A 67 0.69 17.77 0.98
CA PHE A 67 0.48 17.07 -0.31
C PHE A 67 0.55 18.00 -1.51
N LYS A 68 0.07 19.24 -1.39
CA LYS A 68 0.17 20.26 -2.45
C LYS A 68 1.60 20.70 -2.72
N THR A 69 2.56 20.45 -1.82
CA THR A 69 3.98 20.74 -2.04
C THR A 69 4.74 19.62 -2.73
N LEU A 70 4.13 18.44 -2.85
CA LEU A 70 4.73 17.29 -3.52
C LEU A 70 4.67 17.45 -5.04
N PRO A 71 5.63 16.89 -5.77
CA PRO A 71 5.54 16.86 -7.22
C PRO A 71 4.28 16.12 -7.66
N LYS A 72 3.70 16.53 -8.78
CA LYS A 72 2.61 15.79 -9.40
C LYS A 72 3.04 14.35 -9.72
N THR A 73 2.08 13.47 -9.93
CA THR A 73 2.34 12.12 -10.43
C THR A 73 2.96 12.16 -11.83
N ASP A 74 3.62 11.08 -12.23
CA ASP A 74 4.11 10.98 -13.59
C ASP A 74 2.96 11.15 -14.61
N PRO A 75 3.19 11.85 -15.72
CA PRO A 75 2.23 11.98 -16.79
C PRO A 75 1.80 10.62 -17.35
N CYS A 76 0.54 10.51 -17.73
CA CYS A 76 0.02 9.35 -18.46
C CYS A 76 -0.89 9.80 -19.60
N GLU A 77 -1.32 8.89 -20.47
CA GLU A 77 -2.15 9.19 -21.63
C GLU A 77 -3.41 10.02 -21.30
N TRP A 78 -4.04 9.72 -20.16
CA TRP A 78 -5.26 10.38 -19.69
C TRP A 78 -5.02 11.65 -18.87
N MET A 79 -3.78 11.83 -18.38
CA MET A 79 -3.37 12.97 -17.55
C MET A 79 -1.96 13.43 -17.95
N PRO A 80 -1.84 14.14 -19.08
CA PRO A 80 -0.53 14.52 -19.62
C PRO A 80 0.27 15.46 -18.71
N ASP A 81 -0.40 16.18 -17.80
CA ASP A 81 0.25 17.08 -16.83
C ASP A 81 0.49 16.41 -15.45
N GLY A 82 0.15 15.13 -15.31
CA GLY A 82 0.11 14.42 -14.02
C GLY A 82 -0.99 14.94 -13.09
N MET A 83 -1.19 14.24 -11.97
CA MET A 83 -2.17 14.63 -10.94
C MET A 83 -1.50 15.26 -9.73
N GLU A 84 -2.20 16.18 -9.07
CA GLU A 84 -1.82 16.65 -7.74
C GLU A 84 -1.91 15.50 -6.74
N GLN A 85 -0.90 15.39 -5.89
CA GLN A 85 -0.89 14.44 -4.79
C GLN A 85 -1.94 14.82 -3.74
N GLN A 86 -2.66 13.83 -3.23
CA GLN A 86 -3.68 14.00 -2.20
C GLN A 86 -3.57 12.90 -1.15
N LEU A 87 -4.02 13.18 0.08
CA LEU A 87 -4.01 12.21 1.17
C LEU A 87 -4.75 10.93 0.80
N GLU A 88 -5.89 11.04 0.14
CA GLU A 88 -6.72 9.91 -0.27
C GLU A 88 -5.97 8.94 -1.20
N TYR A 89 -5.31 9.46 -2.25
CA TYR A 89 -4.52 8.64 -3.18
C TYR A 89 -3.34 7.98 -2.46
N TRP A 90 -2.65 8.74 -1.61
CA TRP A 90 -1.58 8.18 -0.79
C TRP A 90 -2.09 7.07 0.14
N CYS A 91 -3.26 7.24 0.78
CA CYS A 91 -3.87 6.19 1.60
C CYS A 91 -4.21 4.95 0.79
N ALA A 92 -4.77 5.11 -0.41
CA ALA A 92 -5.08 3.99 -1.31
C ALA A 92 -3.81 3.21 -1.69
N ASP A 93 -2.71 3.90 -2.00
CA ASP A 93 -1.41 3.28 -2.29
C ASP A 93 -0.87 2.51 -1.08
N GLN A 94 -0.95 3.09 0.14
CA GLN A 94 -0.52 2.40 1.36
C GLN A 94 -1.35 1.14 1.65
N VAL A 95 -2.66 1.19 1.41
CA VAL A 95 -3.55 0.03 1.56
C VAL A 95 -3.20 -1.02 0.51
N ASN A 96 -2.99 -0.64 -0.74
CA ASN A 96 -2.57 -1.57 -1.80
C ASN A 96 -1.22 -2.22 -1.48
N ASP A 97 -0.23 -1.46 -1.08
CA ASP A 97 1.08 -1.97 -0.67
C ASP A 97 0.99 -2.95 0.52
N PHE A 98 0.13 -2.67 1.48
CA PHE A 98 -0.16 -3.58 2.58
C PHE A 98 -0.78 -4.90 2.09
N LEU A 99 -1.73 -4.85 1.16
CA LEU A 99 -2.40 -6.03 0.61
C LEU A 99 -1.44 -6.89 -0.20
N VAL A 100 -0.66 -6.29 -1.08
CA VAL A 100 0.38 -6.96 -1.89
C VAL A 100 1.41 -7.64 -0.98
N SER A 101 1.90 -6.92 0.05
CA SER A 101 2.84 -7.47 1.04
C SER A 101 2.25 -8.64 1.81
N ARG A 102 0.98 -8.54 2.20
CA ARG A 102 0.24 -9.61 2.92
C ARG A 102 0.06 -10.85 2.03
N GLU A 103 -0.28 -10.65 0.77
CA GLU A 103 -0.42 -11.74 -0.19
C GLU A 103 0.91 -12.45 -0.42
N LEU A 104 1.99 -11.71 -0.69
CA LEU A 104 3.32 -12.30 -0.85
C LEU A 104 3.71 -13.11 0.38
N LYS A 105 3.56 -12.56 1.59
CA LYS A 105 3.84 -13.30 2.84
C LYS A 105 3.05 -14.60 2.95
N LYS A 106 1.78 -14.60 2.53
CA LYS A 106 0.93 -15.81 2.51
C LYS A 106 1.45 -16.82 1.49
N LYS A 107 1.78 -16.37 0.29
CA LYS A 107 2.29 -17.22 -0.80
C LYS A 107 3.64 -17.86 -0.45
N LEU A 108 4.59 -17.09 0.10
CA LEU A 108 5.89 -17.58 0.54
C LEU A 108 5.80 -18.65 1.65
N LYS A 109 4.74 -18.60 2.48
CA LYS A 109 4.48 -19.63 3.51
C LYS A 109 3.83 -20.89 2.93
N SER A 110 3.09 -20.78 1.84
CA SER A 110 2.33 -21.90 1.25
C SER A 110 3.12 -22.70 0.22
N GLY A 111 4.25 -22.20 -0.26
CA GLY A 111 5.06 -22.86 -1.28
C GLY A 111 6.30 -22.05 -1.65
N PHE A 112 6.95 -22.46 -2.73
CA PHE A 112 8.07 -21.75 -3.32
C PHE A 112 7.60 -20.84 -4.43
N LEU A 113 8.03 -19.58 -4.41
CA LEU A 113 7.85 -18.63 -5.49
C LEU A 113 9.19 -18.43 -6.22
N PHE A 114 9.14 -18.39 -7.52
CA PHE A 114 10.36 -18.29 -8.34
C PHE A 114 10.09 -17.58 -9.67
N GLN A 115 11.12 -16.95 -10.21
CA GLN A 115 11.13 -16.29 -11.49
C GLN A 115 12.22 -16.91 -12.38
N PHE A 116 11.88 -17.24 -13.62
CA PHE A 116 12.86 -17.64 -14.63
C PHE A 116 13.39 -16.40 -15.34
N ALA A 117 14.69 -16.42 -15.70
CA ALA A 117 15.33 -15.31 -16.40
C ALA A 117 14.73 -15.03 -17.80
N ASP A 118 14.18 -16.07 -18.44
CA ASP A 118 13.60 -16.04 -19.78
C ASP A 118 12.08 -15.90 -19.81
N LYS A 119 11.44 -15.73 -18.64
CA LYS A 119 9.97 -15.64 -18.53
C LYS A 119 9.54 -14.42 -17.72
N VAL A 120 8.45 -13.82 -18.16
CA VAL A 120 7.79 -12.75 -17.43
C VAL A 120 6.89 -13.34 -16.34
N GLY A 121 6.98 -12.78 -15.14
CA GLY A 121 6.12 -13.12 -14.01
C GLY A 121 6.75 -14.10 -13.02
N VAL A 122 6.05 -14.27 -11.90
CA VAL A 122 6.43 -15.14 -10.79
C VAL A 122 5.55 -16.38 -10.79
N PHE A 123 6.18 -17.53 -10.65
CA PHE A 123 5.52 -18.83 -10.64
C PHE A 123 5.52 -19.38 -9.21
N GLY A 124 4.47 -20.09 -8.83
CA GLY A 124 4.35 -20.76 -7.55
C GLY A 124 4.28 -22.28 -7.69
N HIS A 125 4.99 -23.02 -6.84
CA HIS A 125 4.89 -24.48 -6.76
C HIS A 125 5.10 -24.97 -5.32
N LYS A 126 4.53 -26.12 -4.99
CA LYS A 126 4.72 -26.75 -3.66
C LYS A 126 6.13 -27.27 -3.45
N THR A 127 6.78 -27.72 -4.52
CA THR A 127 8.13 -28.26 -4.49
C THR A 127 9.13 -27.21 -4.96
N ARG A 128 10.28 -27.16 -4.28
CA ARG A 128 11.38 -26.25 -4.62
C ARG A 128 11.93 -26.58 -6.02
N PRO A 129 12.12 -25.57 -6.91
CA PRO A 129 12.77 -25.77 -8.21
C PRO A 129 14.18 -26.36 -8.04
N SER A 130 14.56 -27.25 -8.95
CA SER A 130 15.93 -27.78 -8.98
C SER A 130 16.92 -26.69 -9.43
N ARG A 131 18.19 -26.81 -9.02
CA ARG A 131 19.26 -25.90 -9.44
C ARG A 131 19.44 -25.86 -10.96
N ALA A 132 19.12 -26.95 -11.65
CA ALA A 132 19.18 -27.05 -13.11
C ALA A 132 18.21 -26.10 -13.83
N GLN A 133 17.15 -25.64 -13.17
CA GLN A 133 16.12 -24.78 -13.76
C GLN A 133 16.50 -23.28 -13.80
N LYS A 134 17.66 -22.89 -13.26
CA LYS A 134 18.18 -21.50 -13.28
C LYS A 134 17.13 -20.47 -12.87
N ALA A 135 16.32 -20.78 -11.86
CA ALA A 135 15.28 -19.90 -11.34
C ALA A 135 15.76 -19.08 -10.16
N THR A 136 15.39 -17.82 -10.10
CA THR A 136 15.51 -16.99 -8.90
C THR A 136 14.39 -17.34 -7.92
N ILE A 137 14.75 -17.82 -6.73
CA ILE A 137 13.79 -18.29 -5.71
C ILE A 137 13.54 -17.16 -4.71
N LEU A 138 12.33 -16.65 -4.67
CA LEU A 138 11.96 -15.53 -3.81
C LEU A 138 12.00 -15.87 -2.32
N ASN A 139 11.80 -17.15 -1.98
CA ASN A 139 11.89 -17.63 -0.59
C ASN A 139 13.31 -17.55 0.01
N ASP A 140 14.34 -17.47 -0.84
CA ASP A 140 15.75 -17.47 -0.43
C ASP A 140 16.35 -16.06 -0.27
N MET A 141 15.57 -15.02 -0.55
CA MET A 141 16.04 -13.64 -0.51
C MET A 141 15.36 -12.83 0.60
N PRO A 142 15.89 -11.65 0.97
CA PRO A 142 15.24 -10.72 1.87
C PRO A 142 13.83 -10.37 1.36
N PHE A 143 12.88 -10.20 2.28
CA PHE A 143 11.48 -9.93 1.93
C PHE A 143 11.32 -8.68 1.05
N ALA A 144 12.12 -7.64 1.27
CA ALA A 144 12.08 -6.41 0.47
C ALA A 144 12.42 -6.67 -1.01
N ASP A 145 13.43 -7.51 -1.26
CA ASP A 145 13.86 -7.88 -2.62
C ASP A 145 12.80 -8.76 -3.30
N ALA A 146 12.25 -9.74 -2.57
CA ALA A 146 11.15 -10.57 -3.05
C ALA A 146 9.90 -9.73 -3.38
N LEU A 147 9.60 -8.69 -2.58
CA LEU A 147 8.48 -7.79 -2.81
C LEU A 147 8.69 -6.92 -4.05
N ALA A 148 9.92 -6.48 -4.31
CA ALA A 148 10.25 -5.71 -5.50
C ALA A 148 10.06 -6.51 -6.81
N ILE A 149 10.31 -7.84 -6.76
CA ILE A 149 10.06 -8.74 -7.90
C ILE A 149 8.56 -9.07 -8.02
N TRP A 150 7.86 -9.14 -6.88
CA TRP A 150 6.44 -9.51 -6.82
C TRP A 150 5.50 -8.40 -7.30
N LYS A 151 5.85 -7.10 -7.07
CA LYS A 151 5.10 -5.93 -7.54
C LYS A 151 5.16 -5.76 -9.05
#